data_79665c0f9f09223c33f1f303f21fd005
#
_entry.id   79665c0f9f09223c33f1f303f21fd005
#
_cell.length_a   1.000
_cell.length_b   1.000
_cell.length_c   1.000
_cell.angle_alpha   90.00
_cell.angle_beta   90.00
_cell.angle_gamma   90.00
#
_symmetry.space_group_name_H-M   'P 1'
#
loop_
_entity.id
_entity.type
_entity.pdbx_description
1 polymer ?
#
loop_
_entity_poly.entity_id
_entity_poly.type
_entity_poly.pdbx_seq_one_letter_code
_entity_poly.pdbx_strand_id
1 'polypeptide(L)'
;MSKKLTFIDLFAGIGGFHIALKSIGMESVLTCEIDKHARETYLRNFKDPYLKNKNLFPEDIWDIDFKKIPDFDILCAGFPCQPFSQVGQKKGFKDNKSGNLFFAIEEILKIKKPTAFILENVRFLKNHDNGKTFKTIYTKLQKLNYTFDAQILKASDYGLPTHRPRIFMVGFYKPKIKSAFKELPFTFPNKINLKKTISDIMGGFCSTDFTGKKERKIGFTMRVGGGRSGVLDRRNWDSYIVNKKEVRISPQQGLELMGFPKSFKFPVSNSQALKQLGNSVAVNVVKEIAKKVQDHLDFAGQIKS
;
A
#
# COMPACT_ATOMS: atom_id res chain seq x y z
N MET A 1 -19.03 23.56 5.10
CA MET A 1 -18.60 22.15 5.04
C MET A 1 -17.09 22.13 4.78
N SER A 2 -16.29 21.44 5.59
CA SER A 2 -14.86 21.31 5.34
C SER A 2 -14.64 20.63 3.99
N LYS A 3 -13.70 21.13 3.19
CA LYS A 3 -13.32 20.54 1.91
C LYS A 3 -12.84 19.10 2.14
N LYS A 4 -13.43 18.12 1.45
CA LYS A 4 -12.94 16.74 1.51
C LYS A 4 -11.55 16.64 0.91
N LEU A 5 -10.64 15.94 1.57
CA LEU A 5 -9.32 15.65 1.04
C LEU A 5 -9.42 14.71 -0.16
N THR A 6 -8.63 14.99 -1.18
CA THR A 6 -8.55 14.19 -2.41
C THR A 6 -7.22 13.45 -2.50
N PHE A 7 -7.21 12.29 -3.15
CA PHE A 7 -5.99 11.52 -3.34
C PHE A 7 -5.89 10.88 -4.73
N ILE A 8 -4.67 10.55 -5.11
CA ILE A 8 -4.37 9.66 -6.23
C ILE A 8 -3.77 8.35 -5.71
N ASP A 9 -4.06 7.22 -6.39
CA ASP A 9 -3.57 5.88 -6.04
C ASP A 9 -2.75 5.32 -7.20
N LEU A 10 -1.43 5.33 -7.06
CA LEU A 10 -0.48 4.85 -8.07
C LEU A 10 -0.05 3.42 -7.75
N PHE A 11 0.03 2.57 -8.79
CA PHE A 11 0.30 1.14 -8.63
C PHE A 11 -0.75 0.48 -7.73
N ALA A 12 -2.01 0.82 -7.98
CA ALA A 12 -3.12 0.65 -7.05
C ALA A 12 -3.46 -0.83 -6.75
N GLY A 13 -3.03 -1.76 -7.62
CA GLY A 13 -3.39 -3.16 -7.48
C GLY A 13 -4.90 -3.33 -7.48
N ILE A 14 -5.41 -3.92 -6.42
CA ILE A 14 -6.87 -4.12 -6.23
C ILE A 14 -7.51 -3.06 -5.32
N GLY A 15 -6.83 -1.92 -5.10
CA GLY A 15 -7.39 -0.75 -4.40
C GLY A 15 -7.31 -0.78 -2.88
N GLY A 16 -6.24 -1.32 -2.32
CA GLY A 16 -6.05 -1.31 -0.86
C GLY A 16 -5.94 0.09 -0.26
N PHE A 17 -5.23 1.02 -0.91
CA PHE A 17 -5.21 2.43 -0.53
C PHE A 17 -6.58 3.07 -0.73
N HIS A 18 -7.23 2.83 -1.86
CA HIS A 18 -8.56 3.37 -2.16
C HIS A 18 -9.56 3.03 -1.06
N ILE A 19 -9.67 1.74 -0.66
CA ILE A 19 -10.57 1.30 0.42
C ILE A 19 -10.25 2.03 1.73
N ALA A 20 -8.96 2.09 2.10
CA ALA A 20 -8.53 2.68 3.35
C ALA A 20 -8.88 4.18 3.44
N LEU A 21 -8.49 4.97 2.44
CA LEU A 21 -8.70 6.41 2.43
C LEU A 21 -10.19 6.78 2.27
N LYS A 22 -10.90 6.09 1.39
CA LYS A 22 -12.34 6.31 1.20
C LYS A 22 -13.14 6.00 2.47
N SER A 23 -12.71 5.00 3.26
CA SER A 23 -13.37 4.64 4.53
C SER A 23 -13.33 5.74 5.61
N ILE A 24 -12.49 6.76 5.42
CA ILE A 24 -12.35 7.92 6.30
C ILE A 24 -12.79 9.24 5.61
N GLY A 25 -13.53 9.14 4.51
CA GLY A 25 -14.17 10.27 3.85
C GLY A 25 -13.36 10.98 2.78
N MET A 26 -12.18 10.47 2.41
CA MET A 26 -11.38 11.03 1.30
C MET A 26 -11.90 10.58 -0.06
N GLU A 27 -11.63 11.35 -1.12
CA GLU A 27 -12.07 11.06 -2.48
C GLU A 27 -10.89 10.80 -3.42
N SER A 28 -10.97 9.70 -4.19
CA SER A 28 -9.97 9.40 -5.22
C SER A 28 -10.29 10.17 -6.51
N VAL A 29 -9.27 10.77 -7.13
CA VAL A 29 -9.41 11.54 -8.37
C VAL A 29 -8.62 10.94 -9.54
N LEU A 30 -7.68 10.05 -9.27
CA LEU A 30 -6.92 9.30 -10.27
C LEU A 30 -6.41 8.00 -9.68
N THR A 31 -6.43 6.96 -10.48
CA THR A 31 -5.84 5.66 -10.14
C THR A 31 -5.02 5.15 -11.34
N CYS A 32 -3.86 4.57 -11.08
CA CYS A 32 -3.03 3.96 -12.11
C CYS A 32 -2.67 2.52 -11.74
N GLU A 33 -2.90 1.57 -12.65
CA GLU A 33 -2.56 0.15 -12.47
C GLU A 33 -2.34 -0.53 -13.82
N ILE A 34 -1.21 -1.23 -13.98
CA ILE A 34 -0.82 -1.87 -15.25
C ILE A 34 -1.32 -3.32 -15.38
N ASP A 35 -1.51 -4.04 -14.26
CA ASP A 35 -1.94 -5.44 -14.30
C ASP A 35 -3.42 -5.53 -14.71
N LYS A 36 -3.68 -6.12 -15.89
CA LYS A 36 -5.02 -6.27 -16.44
C LYS A 36 -6.00 -6.93 -15.46
N HIS A 37 -5.59 -7.98 -14.76
CA HIS A 37 -6.45 -8.69 -13.83
C HIS A 37 -6.71 -7.89 -12.55
N ALA A 38 -5.73 -7.09 -12.10
CA ALA A 38 -5.95 -6.17 -10.99
C ALA A 38 -6.95 -5.08 -11.37
N ARG A 39 -6.86 -4.53 -12.59
CA ARG A 39 -7.83 -3.57 -13.14
C ARG A 39 -9.24 -4.14 -13.23
N GLU A 40 -9.40 -5.38 -13.71
CA GLU A 40 -10.69 -6.07 -13.74
C GLU A 40 -11.30 -6.19 -12.34
N THR A 41 -10.48 -6.58 -11.36
CA THR A 41 -10.89 -6.67 -9.96
C THR A 41 -11.21 -5.29 -9.38
N TYR A 42 -10.42 -4.27 -9.71
CA TYR A 42 -10.66 -2.89 -9.28
C TYR A 42 -12.02 -2.38 -9.78
N LEU A 43 -12.28 -2.47 -11.08
CA LEU A 43 -13.55 -2.03 -11.71
C LEU A 43 -14.76 -2.84 -11.25
N ARG A 44 -14.57 -4.06 -10.80
CA ARG A 44 -15.65 -4.88 -10.21
C ARG A 44 -16.13 -4.30 -8.88
N ASN A 45 -15.23 -3.69 -8.10
CA ASN A 45 -15.49 -3.27 -6.72
C ASN A 45 -15.71 -1.76 -6.57
N PHE A 46 -15.14 -0.93 -7.44
CA PHE A 46 -15.24 0.52 -7.36
C PHE A 46 -16.10 1.08 -8.50
N LYS A 47 -16.91 2.09 -8.18
CA LYS A 47 -17.88 2.72 -9.11
C LYS A 47 -17.68 4.22 -9.20
N ASP A 48 -16.51 4.72 -8.82
CA ASP A 48 -16.20 6.15 -8.88
C ASP A 48 -16.29 6.64 -10.34
N PRO A 49 -16.96 7.79 -10.59
CA PRO A 49 -17.24 8.25 -11.96
C PRO A 49 -15.98 8.44 -12.82
N TYR A 50 -14.87 8.86 -12.21
CA TYR A 50 -13.61 9.09 -12.93
C TYR A 50 -13.03 7.82 -13.57
N LEU A 51 -13.35 6.62 -13.05
CA LEU A 51 -12.85 5.33 -13.58
C LEU A 51 -13.32 5.05 -15.02
N LYS A 52 -14.33 5.77 -15.51
CA LYS A 52 -14.78 5.71 -16.92
C LYS A 52 -13.88 6.54 -17.84
N ASN A 53 -13.07 7.43 -17.28
CA ASN A 53 -12.14 8.27 -18.03
C ASN A 53 -10.76 7.61 -18.10
N LYS A 54 -10.33 7.20 -19.29
CA LYS A 54 -9.03 6.54 -19.49
C LYS A 54 -7.84 7.39 -19.02
N ASN A 55 -7.95 8.71 -19.07
CA ASN A 55 -6.90 9.61 -18.59
C ASN A 55 -6.80 9.67 -17.06
N LEU A 56 -7.86 9.28 -16.34
CA LEU A 56 -7.91 9.25 -14.88
C LEU A 56 -7.82 7.83 -14.31
N PHE A 57 -7.90 6.81 -15.18
CA PHE A 57 -7.58 5.41 -14.87
C PHE A 57 -6.64 4.83 -15.95
N PRO A 58 -5.44 5.40 -16.14
CA PRO A 58 -4.44 4.91 -17.07
C PRO A 58 -3.88 3.55 -16.66
N GLU A 59 -3.29 2.83 -17.61
CA GLU A 59 -2.62 1.55 -17.41
C GLU A 59 -1.16 1.78 -17.01
N ASP A 60 -0.39 2.42 -17.86
CA ASP A 60 1.02 2.68 -17.59
C ASP A 60 1.21 4.09 -17.02
N ILE A 61 1.97 4.19 -15.93
CA ILE A 61 2.31 5.45 -15.29
C ILE A 61 3.05 6.42 -16.25
N TRP A 62 3.78 5.88 -17.22
CA TRP A 62 4.53 6.66 -18.19
C TRP A 62 3.69 7.21 -19.36
N ASP A 63 2.45 6.74 -19.51
CA ASP A 63 1.49 7.29 -20.46
C ASP A 63 0.74 8.52 -19.93
N ILE A 64 0.94 8.86 -18.65
CA ILE A 64 0.28 10.00 -18.01
C ILE A 64 1.02 11.30 -18.35
N ASP A 65 0.29 12.30 -18.85
CA ASP A 65 0.76 13.69 -18.81
C ASP A 65 0.61 14.22 -17.37
N PHE A 66 1.71 14.23 -16.63
CA PHE A 66 1.69 14.60 -15.20
C PHE A 66 1.18 16.03 -14.96
N LYS A 67 1.26 16.92 -15.94
CA LYS A 67 0.73 18.29 -15.82
C LYS A 67 -0.81 18.29 -15.85
N LYS A 68 -1.42 17.33 -16.55
CA LYS A 68 -2.88 17.20 -16.69
C LYS A 68 -3.55 16.39 -15.58
N ILE A 69 -2.78 15.80 -14.67
CA ILE A 69 -3.36 15.19 -13.46
C ILE A 69 -4.20 16.25 -12.74
N PRO A 70 -5.45 15.96 -12.31
CA PRO A 70 -6.22 16.87 -11.47
C PRO A 70 -5.44 17.27 -10.21
N ASP A 71 -5.76 18.39 -9.60
CA ASP A 71 -5.16 18.74 -8.31
C ASP A 71 -5.70 17.81 -7.22
N PHE A 72 -4.81 17.43 -6.31
CA PHE A 72 -5.10 16.49 -5.23
C PHE A 72 -4.25 16.82 -3.99
N ASP A 73 -4.69 16.33 -2.83
CA ASP A 73 -4.06 16.62 -1.55
C ASP A 73 -3.01 15.58 -1.16
N ILE A 74 -3.24 14.29 -1.48
CA ILE A 74 -2.39 13.18 -1.03
C ILE A 74 -2.02 12.26 -2.20
N LEU A 75 -0.71 11.98 -2.37
CA LEU A 75 -0.23 10.93 -3.28
C LEU A 75 -0.06 9.64 -2.51
N CYS A 76 -0.75 8.57 -2.94
CA CYS A 76 -0.59 7.22 -2.43
C CYS A 76 0.11 6.34 -3.47
N ALA A 77 1.10 5.53 -3.05
CA ALA A 77 1.76 4.59 -3.93
C ALA A 77 2.38 3.39 -3.19
N GLY A 78 1.96 2.18 -3.57
CA GLY A 78 2.62 0.92 -3.22
C GLY A 78 3.52 0.48 -4.37
N PHE A 79 4.71 1.05 -4.52
CA PHE A 79 5.55 0.82 -5.68
C PHE A 79 6.49 -0.39 -5.49
N PRO A 80 6.83 -1.13 -6.57
CA PRO A 80 7.76 -2.26 -6.49
C PRO A 80 9.18 -1.81 -6.15
N CYS A 81 9.90 -2.65 -5.37
CA CYS A 81 11.31 -2.44 -5.07
C CYS A 81 12.15 -2.78 -6.30
N GLN A 82 12.58 -1.76 -7.02
CA GLN A 82 13.47 -1.88 -8.18
C GLN A 82 14.81 -1.19 -7.88
N PRO A 83 15.95 -1.77 -8.32
CA PRO A 83 17.25 -1.11 -8.14
C PRO A 83 17.31 0.21 -8.93
N PHE A 84 17.95 1.22 -8.35
CA PHE A 84 18.31 2.45 -9.04
C PHE A 84 19.51 2.19 -9.95
N SER A 85 19.35 1.39 -11.03
CA SER A 85 20.42 1.17 -11.99
C SER A 85 20.76 2.46 -12.74
N GLN A 86 22.05 2.67 -13.05
CA GLN A 86 22.58 3.89 -13.67
C GLN A 86 22.03 4.21 -15.08
N VAL A 87 21.22 3.34 -15.65
CA VAL A 87 20.67 3.45 -17.01
C VAL A 87 19.66 4.61 -17.17
N GLY A 88 19.04 5.06 -16.07
CA GLY A 88 18.02 6.14 -16.12
C GLY A 88 18.55 7.57 -16.17
N GLN A 89 19.86 7.84 -15.96
CA GLN A 89 20.36 9.21 -15.85
C GLN A 89 20.79 9.87 -17.17
N LYS A 90 20.96 9.12 -18.27
CA LYS A 90 21.57 9.65 -19.51
C LYS A 90 20.63 9.79 -20.71
N LYS A 91 19.40 9.28 -20.65
CA LYS A 91 18.40 9.42 -21.74
C LYS A 91 17.08 9.90 -21.16
N GLY A 92 16.48 10.91 -21.78
CA GLY A 92 15.25 11.55 -21.29
C GLY A 92 14.12 10.54 -21.02
N PHE A 93 13.18 10.92 -20.16
CA PHE A 93 12.10 10.11 -19.58
C PHE A 93 11.27 9.28 -20.59
N LYS A 94 11.31 9.60 -21.89
CA LYS A 94 10.52 8.92 -22.93
C LYS A 94 11.16 7.64 -23.48
N ASP A 95 12.48 7.45 -23.33
CA ASP A 95 13.18 6.33 -23.98
C ASP A 95 13.41 5.10 -23.08
N ASN A 96 13.04 5.15 -21.81
CA ASN A 96 13.22 4.05 -20.87
C ASN A 96 11.90 3.64 -20.22
N LYS A 97 11.05 2.88 -20.93
CA LYS A 97 9.87 2.17 -20.35
C LYS A 97 10.23 1.22 -19.19
N SER A 98 11.50 1.03 -18.89
CA SER A 98 12.04 0.26 -17.76
C SER A 98 12.63 1.13 -16.64
N GLY A 99 12.38 2.45 -16.65
CA GLY A 99 12.82 3.36 -15.58
C GLY A 99 12.27 2.97 -14.21
N ASN A 100 13.05 3.19 -13.15
CA ASN A 100 12.58 2.93 -11.79
C ASN A 100 11.30 3.75 -11.51
N LEU A 101 10.22 3.06 -11.16
CA LEU A 101 8.89 3.64 -10.98
C LEU A 101 8.82 4.74 -9.90
N PHE A 102 9.80 4.78 -8.99
CA PHE A 102 9.95 5.88 -8.05
C PHE A 102 10.19 7.23 -8.75
N PHE A 103 10.85 7.25 -9.92
CA PHE A 103 11.04 8.52 -10.64
C PHE A 103 9.74 9.12 -11.17
N ALA A 104 8.74 8.31 -11.50
CA ALA A 104 7.42 8.82 -11.83
C ALA A 104 6.76 9.49 -10.60
N ILE A 105 6.88 8.87 -9.42
CA ILE A 105 6.41 9.46 -8.15
C ILE A 105 7.13 10.80 -7.91
N GLU A 106 8.46 10.83 -8.02
CA GLU A 106 9.28 12.05 -7.83
C GLU A 106 8.81 13.18 -8.76
N GLU A 107 8.60 12.89 -10.05
CA GLU A 107 8.20 13.91 -11.03
C GLU A 107 6.77 14.41 -10.78
N ILE A 108 5.82 13.53 -10.41
CA ILE A 108 4.47 13.96 -10.02
C ILE A 108 4.52 14.87 -8.78
N LEU A 109 5.29 14.50 -7.75
CA LEU A 109 5.46 15.33 -6.55
C LEU A 109 6.07 16.68 -6.87
N LYS A 110 7.02 16.74 -7.79
CA LYS A 110 7.67 17.97 -8.25
C LYS A 110 6.71 18.90 -9.00
N ILE A 111 5.88 18.34 -9.90
CA ILE A 111 4.94 19.11 -10.74
C ILE A 111 3.71 19.51 -9.94
N LYS A 112 3.06 18.56 -9.26
CA LYS A 112 1.74 18.77 -8.63
C LYS A 112 1.84 19.30 -7.20
N LYS A 113 2.95 19.05 -6.50
CA LYS A 113 3.20 19.50 -5.13
C LYS A 113 1.99 19.26 -4.19
N PRO A 114 1.47 18.00 -4.14
CA PRO A 114 0.40 17.67 -3.21
C PRO A 114 0.84 17.98 -1.77
N THR A 115 -0.14 18.14 -0.87
CA THR A 115 0.16 18.52 0.51
C THR A 115 0.89 17.41 1.26
N ALA A 116 0.57 16.13 0.95
CA ALA A 116 1.20 14.97 1.57
C ALA A 116 1.43 13.83 0.57
N PHE A 117 2.26 12.88 0.98
CA PHE A 117 2.36 11.57 0.35
C PHE A 117 2.35 10.44 1.38
N ILE A 118 1.85 9.27 0.96
CA ILE A 118 1.94 8.00 1.70
C ILE A 118 2.50 6.97 0.73
N LEU A 119 3.75 6.54 0.94
CA LEU A 119 4.40 5.54 0.11
C LEU A 119 4.58 4.24 0.90
N GLU A 120 4.37 3.10 0.24
CA GLU A 120 4.57 1.78 0.84
C GLU A 120 5.58 0.96 0.02
N ASN A 121 6.36 0.13 0.73
CA ASN A 121 7.23 -0.84 0.09
C ASN A 121 7.53 -2.02 1.02
N VAL A 122 8.19 -3.06 0.50
CA VAL A 122 8.67 -4.16 1.33
C VAL A 122 9.70 -3.67 2.35
N ARG A 123 9.72 -4.26 3.56
CA ARG A 123 10.65 -3.87 4.64
C ARG A 123 12.12 -3.87 4.21
N PHE A 124 12.47 -4.71 3.24
CA PHE A 124 13.84 -4.86 2.73
C PHE A 124 14.35 -3.61 2.01
N LEU A 125 13.46 -2.70 1.55
CA LEU A 125 13.85 -1.45 0.91
C LEU A 125 14.83 -0.65 1.76
N LYS A 126 14.69 -0.68 3.10
CA LYS A 126 15.57 0.05 4.03
C LYS A 126 17.04 -0.38 3.91
N ASN A 127 17.28 -1.67 3.62
CA ASN A 127 18.62 -2.25 3.54
C ASN A 127 19.02 -2.60 2.09
N HIS A 128 18.15 -2.33 1.12
CA HIS A 128 18.41 -2.62 -0.30
C HIS A 128 19.64 -1.83 -0.78
N ASP A 129 20.56 -2.51 -1.48
CA ASP A 129 21.83 -1.95 -1.95
C ASP A 129 22.59 -1.23 -0.81
N ASN A 130 22.80 -1.93 0.32
CA ASN A 130 23.44 -1.40 1.52
C ASN A 130 22.83 -0.05 2.01
N GLY A 131 21.51 0.11 1.86
CA GLY A 131 20.77 1.31 2.25
C GLY A 131 20.82 2.46 1.23
N LYS A 132 21.54 2.33 0.13
CA LYS A 132 21.67 3.39 -0.89
C LYS A 132 20.33 3.74 -1.53
N THR A 133 19.50 2.73 -1.82
CA THR A 133 18.17 2.92 -2.40
C THR A 133 17.29 3.80 -1.50
N PHE A 134 17.23 3.48 -0.21
CA PHE A 134 16.44 4.24 0.75
C PHE A 134 16.97 5.67 0.94
N LYS A 135 18.31 5.83 1.03
CA LYS A 135 18.96 7.13 1.12
C LYS A 135 18.68 7.99 -0.11
N THR A 136 18.65 7.39 -1.31
CA THR A 136 18.32 8.11 -2.55
C THR A 136 16.89 8.62 -2.53
N ILE A 137 15.91 7.79 -2.14
CA ILE A 137 14.50 8.19 -1.99
C ILE A 137 14.40 9.36 -1.01
N TYR A 138 14.96 9.21 0.18
CA TYR A 138 15.01 10.26 1.21
C TYR A 138 15.55 11.58 0.67
N THR A 139 16.76 11.55 0.07
CA THR A 139 17.43 12.76 -0.42
C THR A 139 16.63 13.46 -1.52
N LYS A 140 16.02 12.69 -2.44
CA LYS A 140 15.22 13.24 -3.54
C LYS A 140 13.95 13.92 -3.03
N LEU A 141 13.23 13.30 -2.10
CA LEU A 141 12.01 13.88 -1.53
C LEU A 141 12.31 15.13 -0.68
N GLN A 142 13.42 15.13 0.05
CA GLN A 142 13.89 16.34 0.76
C GLN A 142 14.22 17.49 -0.18
N LYS A 143 14.88 17.22 -1.31
CA LYS A 143 15.18 18.24 -2.35
C LYS A 143 13.91 18.83 -2.97
N LEU A 144 12.80 18.12 -2.95
CA LEU A 144 11.49 18.60 -3.37
C LEU A 144 10.74 19.40 -2.26
N ASN A 145 11.41 19.71 -1.16
CA ASN A 145 10.84 20.41 0.01
C ASN A 145 9.74 19.62 0.75
N TYR A 146 9.80 18.30 0.76
CA TYR A 146 8.95 17.50 1.64
C TYR A 146 9.64 17.17 2.96
N THR A 147 8.87 17.06 4.05
CA THR A 147 9.31 16.32 5.24
C THR A 147 9.40 14.85 4.88
N PHE A 148 10.06 14.04 5.70
CA PHE A 148 10.18 12.61 5.44
C PHE A 148 10.32 11.83 6.73
N ASP A 149 9.33 11.02 7.02
CA ASP A 149 9.34 10.08 8.13
C ASP A 149 9.05 8.67 7.61
N ALA A 150 9.73 7.66 8.16
CA ALA A 150 9.59 6.29 7.72
C ALA A 150 9.61 5.30 8.88
N GLN A 151 8.66 4.37 8.87
CA GLN A 151 8.56 3.32 9.89
C GLN A 151 8.16 1.97 9.29
N ILE A 152 8.71 0.88 9.85
CA ILE A 152 8.27 -0.47 9.51
C ILE A 152 7.10 -0.83 10.41
N LEU A 153 5.93 -1.04 9.80
CA LEU A 153 4.71 -1.44 10.49
C LEU A 153 4.34 -2.87 10.10
N LYS A 154 3.79 -3.62 11.06
CA LYS A 154 3.32 -5.00 10.84
C LYS A 154 1.80 -5.01 10.86
N ALA A 155 1.16 -5.72 9.94
CA ALA A 155 -0.29 -5.81 9.89
C ALA A 155 -0.89 -6.38 11.18
N SER A 156 -0.15 -7.29 11.85
CA SER A 156 -0.54 -7.84 13.15
C SER A 156 -0.61 -6.81 14.28
N ASP A 157 0.10 -5.71 14.16
CA ASP A 157 0.06 -4.61 15.14
C ASP A 157 -1.12 -3.65 14.87
N TYR A 158 -1.96 -3.93 13.85
CA TYR A 158 -3.12 -3.13 13.43
C TYR A 158 -4.38 -3.97 13.26
N GLY A 159 -4.53 -5.00 14.12
CA GLY A 159 -5.75 -5.80 14.22
C GLY A 159 -5.94 -6.86 13.13
N LEU A 160 -4.94 -7.13 12.28
CA LEU A 160 -5.00 -8.16 11.23
C LEU A 160 -4.13 -9.35 11.64
N PRO A 161 -4.64 -10.60 11.65
CA PRO A 161 -3.86 -11.76 12.09
C PRO A 161 -2.90 -12.27 11.00
N THR A 162 -2.11 -11.38 10.43
CA THR A 162 -1.03 -11.68 9.47
C THR A 162 0.22 -10.87 9.78
N HIS A 163 1.40 -11.49 9.63
CA HIS A 163 2.65 -10.85 10.02
C HIS A 163 3.01 -9.61 9.16
N ARG A 164 2.91 -9.68 7.87
CA ARG A 164 3.13 -8.68 6.82
C ARG A 164 3.83 -7.37 7.23
N PRO A 165 5.15 -7.36 7.49
CA PRO A 165 5.90 -6.13 7.74
C PRO A 165 6.13 -5.36 6.44
N ARG A 166 5.87 -4.04 6.47
CA ARG A 166 6.09 -3.11 5.34
C ARG A 166 6.68 -1.81 5.85
N ILE A 167 7.53 -1.20 5.05
CA ILE A 167 7.98 0.17 5.32
C ILE A 167 6.96 1.13 4.73
N PHE A 168 6.51 2.07 5.57
CA PHE A 168 5.70 3.20 5.15
C PHE A 168 6.54 4.46 5.28
N MET A 169 6.43 5.33 4.29
CA MET A 169 7.08 6.62 4.21
C MET A 169 6.01 7.68 4.06
N VAL A 170 6.01 8.68 4.93
CA VAL A 170 5.05 9.79 4.94
C VAL A 170 5.84 11.09 4.87
N GLY A 171 5.33 12.06 4.13
CA GLY A 171 5.92 13.38 4.08
C GLY A 171 4.91 14.44 3.68
N PHE A 172 5.22 15.69 4.08
CA PHE A 172 4.38 16.86 3.86
C PHE A 172 5.15 17.93 3.12
N TYR A 173 4.52 18.59 2.16
CA TYR A 173 5.12 19.68 1.39
C TYR A 173 5.30 20.92 2.26
N LYS A 174 6.54 21.20 2.68
CA LYS A 174 6.88 22.27 3.65
C LYS A 174 6.25 23.64 3.33
N PRO A 175 6.16 24.11 2.06
CA PRO A 175 5.51 25.38 1.76
C PRO A 175 4.00 25.41 2.06
N LYS A 176 3.35 24.26 2.11
CA LYS A 176 1.90 24.15 2.38
C LYS A 176 1.56 23.88 3.85
N ILE A 177 2.51 23.71 4.75
CA ILE A 177 2.27 23.47 6.18
C ILE A 177 2.78 24.64 7.04
N LYS A 178 2.13 24.88 8.19
CA LYS A 178 2.56 25.93 9.14
C LYS A 178 3.98 25.69 9.61
N SER A 179 4.71 26.76 9.94
CA SER A 179 6.12 26.71 10.38
C SER A 179 6.35 25.74 11.53
N ALA A 180 5.46 25.73 12.52
CA ALA A 180 5.54 24.84 13.68
C ALA A 180 5.56 23.33 13.32
N PHE A 181 5.03 22.92 12.16
CA PHE A 181 4.97 21.54 11.72
C PHE A 181 6.09 21.15 10.75
N LYS A 182 6.89 22.08 10.25
CA LYS A 182 7.94 21.80 9.26
C LYS A 182 9.07 20.94 9.79
N GLU A 183 9.37 21.06 11.06
CA GLU A 183 10.47 20.38 11.75
C GLU A 183 9.97 19.30 12.73
N LEU A 184 8.66 19.19 12.94
CA LEU A 184 8.09 18.14 13.79
C LEU A 184 8.03 16.83 13.03
N PRO A 185 8.55 15.72 13.59
CA PRO A 185 8.44 14.41 12.97
C PRO A 185 6.98 13.94 12.94
N PHE A 186 6.60 13.26 11.86
CA PHE A 186 5.29 12.62 11.77
C PHE A 186 5.20 11.46 12.75
N THR A 187 4.17 11.47 13.58
CA THR A 187 3.92 10.39 14.55
C THR A 187 3.06 9.31 13.91
N PHE A 188 3.67 8.16 13.65
CA PHE A 188 2.96 6.98 13.17
C PHE A 188 1.91 6.48 14.16
N PRO A 189 0.83 5.83 13.70
CA PRO A 189 -0.26 5.41 14.57
C PRO A 189 0.18 4.38 15.62
N ASN A 190 -0.43 4.46 16.80
CA ASN A 190 -0.25 3.48 17.87
C ASN A 190 -0.77 2.10 17.45
N LYS A 191 -0.22 1.05 18.07
CA LYS A 191 -0.66 -0.32 17.83
C LYS A 191 -2.11 -0.52 18.28
N ILE A 192 -2.81 -1.37 17.56
CA ILE A 192 -4.17 -1.80 17.84
C ILE A 192 -4.16 -3.28 18.18
N ASN A 193 -4.80 -3.66 19.26
CA ASN A 193 -4.87 -5.05 19.71
C ASN A 193 -5.52 -5.95 18.64
N LEU A 194 -4.98 -7.15 18.51
CA LEU A 194 -5.53 -8.18 17.65
C LEU A 194 -6.88 -8.67 18.20
N LYS A 195 -7.94 -8.52 17.41
CA LYS A 195 -9.30 -8.96 17.80
C LYS A 195 -9.62 -10.38 17.34
N LYS A 196 -8.95 -10.87 16.29
CA LYS A 196 -9.10 -12.19 15.71
C LYS A 196 -7.73 -12.81 15.52
N THR A 197 -7.65 -14.14 15.68
CA THR A 197 -6.46 -14.95 15.38
C THR A 197 -6.57 -15.57 14.00
N ILE A 198 -5.52 -16.23 13.54
CA ILE A 198 -5.60 -17.04 12.30
C ILE A 198 -6.56 -18.22 12.47
N SER A 199 -6.74 -18.75 13.70
CA SER A 199 -7.70 -19.81 14.00
C SER A 199 -9.14 -19.35 13.71
N ASP A 200 -9.49 -18.13 14.06
CA ASP A 200 -10.81 -17.54 13.78
C ASP A 200 -11.06 -17.39 12.28
N ILE A 201 -10.02 -17.04 11.52
CA ILE A 201 -10.11 -16.91 10.05
C ILE A 201 -10.23 -18.28 9.37
N MET A 202 -9.47 -19.27 9.84
CA MET A 202 -9.46 -20.60 9.26
C MET A 202 -10.64 -21.47 9.70
N GLY A 203 -11.41 -21.05 10.70
CA GLY A 203 -12.56 -21.79 11.21
C GLY A 203 -12.21 -23.04 12.04
N GLY A 204 -11.03 -23.04 12.68
CA GLY A 204 -10.55 -24.14 13.52
C GLY A 204 -9.20 -23.85 14.14
N PHE A 205 -8.81 -24.63 15.14
CA PHE A 205 -7.56 -24.42 15.87
C PHE A 205 -6.34 -24.55 14.96
N CYS A 206 -5.65 -23.45 14.73
CA CYS A 206 -4.41 -23.41 13.96
C CYS A 206 -3.22 -23.69 14.85
N SER A 207 -2.40 -24.67 14.48
CA SER A 207 -1.18 -25.03 15.20
C SER A 207 0.08 -24.79 14.37
N THR A 208 1.24 -24.79 15.04
CA THR A 208 2.54 -24.64 14.38
C THR A 208 3.05 -25.96 13.77
N ASP A 209 2.51 -27.09 14.23
CA ASP A 209 2.85 -28.43 13.81
C ASP A 209 1.64 -29.39 13.90
N PHE A 210 1.77 -30.63 13.42
CA PHE A 210 0.71 -31.62 13.44
C PHE A 210 0.40 -32.24 14.82
N THR A 211 1.20 -31.92 15.85
CA THR A 211 0.89 -32.37 17.23
C THR A 211 -0.31 -31.62 17.79
N GLY A 212 -0.58 -30.40 17.29
CA GLY A 212 -1.66 -29.54 17.76
C GLY A 212 -1.44 -28.94 19.15
N LYS A 213 -0.22 -29.05 19.70
CA LYS A 213 0.09 -28.56 21.06
C LYS A 213 0.31 -27.06 21.14
N LYS A 214 0.85 -26.46 20.09
CA LYS A 214 1.20 -25.04 20.06
C LYS A 214 0.35 -24.26 19.08
N GLU A 215 -0.43 -23.32 19.59
CA GLU A 215 -1.28 -22.43 18.80
C GLU A 215 -0.46 -21.50 17.91
N ARG A 216 -0.93 -21.30 16.67
CA ARG A 216 -0.50 -20.21 15.78
C ARG A 216 -1.55 -19.10 15.83
N LYS A 217 -1.24 -17.98 16.45
CA LYS A 217 -2.16 -16.83 16.52
C LYS A 217 -2.12 -15.93 15.30
N ILE A 218 -0.94 -15.82 14.67
CA ILE A 218 -0.69 -14.92 13.54
C ILE A 218 -0.31 -15.74 12.31
N GLY A 219 -1.00 -15.48 11.20
CA GLY A 219 -0.76 -16.10 9.91
C GLY A 219 0.51 -15.58 9.23
N PHE A 220 0.87 -16.26 8.17
CA PHE A 220 2.01 -15.91 7.33
C PHE A 220 1.77 -14.62 6.54
N THR A 221 2.86 -14.01 6.06
CA THR A 221 2.78 -12.93 5.07
C THR A 221 2.38 -13.50 3.72
N MET A 222 1.21 -13.13 3.22
CA MET A 222 0.81 -13.48 1.85
C MET A 222 1.81 -12.93 0.83
N ARG A 223 2.18 -13.75 -0.16
CA ARG A 223 3.19 -13.44 -1.20
C ARG A 223 2.70 -13.86 -2.58
N VAL A 224 3.37 -13.36 -3.61
CA VAL A 224 3.06 -13.71 -5.01
C VAL A 224 3.59 -15.08 -5.39
N GLY A 225 4.76 -15.47 -4.88
CA GLY A 225 5.40 -16.74 -5.17
C GLY A 225 5.50 -17.66 -3.95
N GLY A 226 5.80 -18.96 -4.16
CA GLY A 226 5.99 -19.93 -3.09
C GLY A 226 4.70 -20.53 -2.51
N GLY A 227 3.54 -20.23 -3.11
CA GLY A 227 2.30 -20.95 -2.82
C GLY A 227 2.34 -22.40 -3.31
N ARG A 228 1.48 -23.27 -2.71
CA ARG A 228 1.41 -24.72 -2.94
C ARG A 228 2.62 -25.53 -2.42
N SER A 229 3.52 -24.92 -1.66
CA SER A 229 4.52 -25.66 -0.89
C SER A 229 3.84 -26.44 0.24
N GLY A 230 4.42 -27.52 0.72
CA GLY A 230 3.95 -28.22 1.91
C GLY A 230 3.95 -27.30 3.12
N VAL A 231 3.03 -27.54 4.07
CA VAL A 231 2.81 -26.65 5.22
C VAL A 231 4.06 -26.43 6.09
N LEU A 232 5.00 -27.36 6.12
CA LEU A 232 6.28 -27.26 6.84
C LEU A 232 7.40 -26.68 6.01
N ASP A 233 7.20 -26.42 4.70
CA ASP A 233 8.21 -25.77 3.84
C ASP A 233 8.37 -24.31 4.25
N ARG A 234 9.62 -23.84 4.37
CA ARG A 234 9.95 -22.45 4.70
C ARG A 234 9.39 -21.41 3.70
N ARG A 235 9.05 -21.85 2.49
CA ARG A 235 8.44 -21.00 1.44
C ARG A 235 6.94 -20.93 1.57
N ASN A 236 6.33 -21.78 2.40
CA ASN A 236 4.88 -21.80 2.59
C ASN A 236 4.37 -20.47 3.14
N TRP A 237 3.21 -20.07 2.64
CA TRP A 237 2.44 -18.94 3.16
C TRP A 237 0.93 -19.14 3.03
N ASP A 238 0.48 -20.10 2.25
CA ASP A 238 -0.93 -20.31 1.88
C ASP A 238 -1.54 -21.55 2.56
N SER A 239 -0.75 -22.32 3.30
CA SER A 239 -1.18 -23.52 3.97
C SER A 239 -0.99 -23.46 5.48
N TYR A 240 -1.96 -23.96 6.23
CA TYR A 240 -2.01 -23.97 7.69
C TYR A 240 -2.35 -25.36 8.21
N ILE A 241 -1.91 -25.68 9.42
CA ILE A 241 -2.36 -26.89 10.14
C ILE A 241 -3.57 -26.50 10.98
N VAL A 242 -4.76 -26.95 10.54
CA VAL A 242 -6.04 -26.67 11.19
C VAL A 242 -6.60 -27.98 11.72
N ASN A 243 -6.84 -28.07 13.03
CA ASN A 243 -7.31 -29.31 13.67
C ASN A 243 -6.49 -30.54 13.23
N LYS A 244 -5.16 -30.42 13.24
CA LYS A 244 -4.15 -31.40 12.83
C LYS A 244 -4.18 -31.82 11.35
N LYS A 245 -4.89 -31.09 10.48
CA LYS A 245 -4.93 -31.31 9.02
C LYS A 245 -4.35 -30.12 8.27
N GLU A 246 -3.72 -30.39 7.13
CA GLU A 246 -3.28 -29.31 6.24
C GLU A 246 -4.47 -28.70 5.50
N VAL A 247 -4.65 -27.39 5.61
CA VAL A 247 -5.73 -26.62 4.98
C VAL A 247 -5.15 -25.40 4.30
N ARG A 248 -5.49 -25.15 3.04
CA ARG A 248 -5.06 -23.99 2.28
C ARG A 248 -6.05 -22.84 2.42
N ILE A 249 -5.50 -21.64 2.45
CA ILE A 249 -6.28 -20.40 2.53
C ILE A 249 -7.09 -20.20 1.24
N SER A 250 -8.35 -19.82 1.39
CA SER A 250 -9.21 -19.34 0.31
C SER A 250 -9.03 -17.83 0.07
N PRO A 251 -9.42 -17.31 -1.12
CA PRO A 251 -9.46 -15.86 -1.36
C PRO A 251 -10.29 -15.09 -0.33
N GLN A 252 -11.40 -15.66 0.14
CA GLN A 252 -12.26 -15.01 1.14
C GLN A 252 -11.55 -14.86 2.49
N GLN A 253 -10.83 -15.88 2.94
CA GLN A 253 -9.97 -15.80 4.13
C GLN A 253 -8.82 -14.82 3.93
N GLY A 254 -8.26 -14.77 2.71
CA GLY A 254 -7.25 -13.81 2.33
C GLY A 254 -7.73 -12.35 2.41
N LEU A 255 -8.99 -12.05 2.06
CA LEU A 255 -9.61 -10.73 2.24
C LEU A 255 -9.58 -10.31 3.73
N GLU A 256 -10.00 -11.21 4.61
CA GLU A 256 -10.01 -10.93 6.06
C GLU A 256 -8.59 -10.69 6.60
N LEU A 257 -7.60 -11.48 6.15
CA LEU A 257 -6.19 -11.29 6.55
C LEU A 257 -5.62 -9.94 6.11
N MET A 258 -6.13 -9.40 5.00
CA MET A 258 -5.64 -8.14 4.45
C MET A 258 -6.52 -6.93 4.81
N GLY A 259 -7.63 -7.15 5.53
CA GLY A 259 -8.54 -6.10 5.97
C GLY A 259 -9.48 -5.58 4.87
N PHE A 260 -9.68 -6.35 3.81
CA PHE A 260 -10.65 -6.03 2.77
C PHE A 260 -12.08 -6.33 3.24
N PRO A 261 -13.10 -5.62 2.72
CA PRO A 261 -14.49 -5.91 3.02
C PRO A 261 -14.88 -7.34 2.58
N LYS A 262 -15.74 -8.02 3.34
CA LYS A 262 -16.25 -9.35 2.96
C LYS A 262 -17.04 -9.33 1.65
N SER A 263 -17.61 -8.19 1.28
CA SER A 263 -18.35 -7.98 0.03
C SER A 263 -17.45 -7.83 -1.20
N PHE A 264 -16.12 -7.75 -1.03
CA PHE A 264 -15.16 -7.58 -2.11
C PHE A 264 -15.19 -8.79 -3.05
N LYS A 265 -15.23 -8.55 -4.37
CA LYS A 265 -15.41 -9.58 -5.39
C LYS A 265 -14.16 -9.75 -6.26
N PHE A 266 -13.80 -11.00 -6.55
CA PHE A 266 -12.77 -11.35 -7.52
C PHE A 266 -13.41 -11.91 -8.80
N PRO A 267 -13.31 -11.24 -9.95
CA PRO A 267 -13.74 -11.76 -11.25
C PRO A 267 -12.67 -12.67 -11.90
N VAL A 268 -11.73 -13.16 -11.12
CA VAL A 268 -10.56 -13.94 -11.55
C VAL A 268 -10.48 -15.28 -10.80
N SER A 269 -9.58 -16.17 -11.24
CA SER A 269 -9.36 -17.45 -10.54
C SER A 269 -8.87 -17.27 -9.10
N ASN A 270 -9.10 -18.25 -8.23
CA ASN A 270 -8.62 -18.23 -6.84
C ASN A 270 -7.11 -18.00 -6.74
N SER A 271 -6.33 -18.59 -7.64
CA SER A 271 -4.87 -18.41 -7.68
C SER A 271 -4.50 -16.97 -7.99
N GLN A 272 -5.20 -16.35 -8.95
CA GLN A 272 -4.97 -14.95 -9.30
C GLN A 272 -5.46 -14.00 -8.19
N ALA A 273 -6.58 -14.31 -7.53
CA ALA A 273 -7.08 -13.55 -6.39
C ALA A 273 -6.08 -13.54 -5.22
N LEU A 274 -5.51 -14.71 -4.88
CA LEU A 274 -4.48 -14.81 -3.84
C LEU A 274 -3.19 -14.07 -4.23
N LYS A 275 -2.79 -14.09 -5.52
CA LYS A 275 -1.67 -13.30 -6.05
C LYS A 275 -1.93 -11.80 -5.88
N GLN A 276 -3.12 -11.33 -6.22
CA GLN A 276 -3.52 -9.93 -6.08
C GLN A 276 -3.50 -9.48 -4.60
N LEU A 277 -4.02 -10.30 -3.68
CA LEU A 277 -3.95 -10.05 -2.24
C LEU A 277 -2.50 -10.02 -1.73
N GLY A 278 -1.64 -10.91 -2.24
CA GLY A 278 -0.21 -10.92 -1.93
C GLY A 278 0.51 -9.63 -2.32
N ASN A 279 0.09 -8.99 -3.42
CA ASN A 279 0.63 -7.71 -3.90
C ASN A 279 0.01 -6.49 -3.19
N SER A 280 -1.18 -6.63 -2.60
CA SER A 280 -1.90 -5.51 -2.03
C SER A 280 -1.29 -5.02 -0.70
N VAL A 281 -1.66 -3.82 -0.27
CA VAL A 281 -1.37 -3.29 1.07
C VAL A 281 -2.35 -3.83 2.11
N ALA A 282 -1.96 -3.85 3.38
CA ALA A 282 -2.83 -4.15 4.50
C ALA A 282 -3.73 -2.94 4.78
N VAL A 283 -5.03 -3.05 4.50
CA VAL A 283 -5.99 -1.93 4.52
C VAL A 283 -6.02 -1.23 5.87
N ASN A 284 -6.04 -1.98 6.99
CA ASN A 284 -6.08 -1.41 8.33
C ASN A 284 -4.86 -0.53 8.64
N VAL A 285 -3.66 -0.96 8.22
CA VAL A 285 -2.43 -0.19 8.45
C VAL A 285 -2.51 1.14 7.70
N VAL A 286 -2.88 1.10 6.42
CA VAL A 286 -3.03 2.29 5.58
C VAL A 286 -4.09 3.22 6.17
N LYS A 287 -5.23 2.69 6.60
CA LYS A 287 -6.31 3.47 7.22
C LYS A 287 -5.83 4.26 8.44
N GLU A 288 -5.09 3.61 9.35
CA GLU A 288 -4.60 4.28 10.56
C GLU A 288 -3.51 5.33 10.24
N ILE A 289 -2.64 5.06 9.24
CA ILE A 289 -1.70 6.08 8.75
C ILE A 289 -2.46 7.27 8.14
N ALA A 290 -3.46 7.01 7.29
CA ALA A 290 -4.22 8.05 6.63
C ALA A 290 -5.00 8.93 7.62
N LYS A 291 -5.54 8.36 8.72
CA LYS A 291 -6.12 9.15 9.83
C LYS A 291 -5.08 10.09 10.45
N LYS A 292 -3.87 9.60 10.73
CA LYS A 292 -2.79 10.43 11.28
C LYS A 292 -2.33 11.52 10.32
N VAL A 293 -2.32 11.25 9.02
CA VAL A 293 -2.07 12.26 7.98
C VAL A 293 -3.19 13.30 7.98
N GLN A 294 -4.46 12.90 8.06
CA GLN A 294 -5.60 13.81 8.15
C GLN A 294 -5.51 14.67 9.41
N ASP A 295 -5.31 14.08 10.59
CA ASP A 295 -5.12 14.81 11.86
C ASP A 295 -3.99 15.86 11.72
N HIS A 296 -2.85 15.46 11.13
CA HIS A 296 -1.71 16.35 10.93
C HIS A 296 -2.06 17.52 10.00
N LEU A 297 -2.83 17.30 8.94
CA LEU A 297 -3.28 18.33 8.01
C LEU A 297 -4.30 19.27 8.66
N ASP A 298 -5.23 18.76 9.47
CA ASP A 298 -6.23 19.54 10.19
C ASP A 298 -5.55 20.45 11.23
N PHE A 299 -4.61 19.94 12.01
CA PHE A 299 -3.82 20.73 12.98
C PHE A 299 -2.89 21.74 12.31
N ALA A 300 -2.30 21.39 11.17
CA ALA A 300 -1.44 22.27 10.40
C ALA A 300 -2.20 23.45 9.77
N GLY A 301 -3.52 23.49 9.89
CA GLY A 301 -4.40 24.60 9.45
C GLY A 301 -4.36 24.84 7.95
N GLN A 302 -4.36 23.78 7.19
CA GLN A 302 -4.14 23.81 5.76
C GLN A 302 -5.39 23.78 4.90
N ILE A 303 -6.54 23.66 5.51
CA ILE A 303 -7.76 23.92 4.77
C ILE A 303 -8.05 25.42 4.94
N LYS A 304 -7.27 26.27 4.24
CA LYS A 304 -7.76 27.61 3.96
C LYS A 304 -9.03 27.45 3.13
N SER A 305 -10.14 27.81 3.76
CA SER A 305 -11.44 28.07 3.14
C SER A 305 -11.29 28.91 1.85
#